data_29d96ed325d1870fe567c6017b97e42e
#
_entry.id   29d96ed325d1870fe567c6017b97e42e
#
_cell.length_a   1.000
_cell.length_b   1.000
_cell.length_c   1.000
_cell.angle_alpha   90.00
_cell.angle_beta   90.00
_cell.angle_gamma   90.00
#
_symmetry.space_group_name_H-M   'P 1'
#
loop_
_entity.id
_entity.type
_entity.pdbx_description
1 polymer ?
#
loop_
_entity_poly.entity_id
_entity_poly.type
_entity_poly.pdbx_seq_one_letter_code
_entity_poly.pdbx_strand_id
1 'polypeptide(L)'
;ETFGNIRKTREGPVVEEVREPLLDVLDEGDSFRIIAELPGVEASDITLDLKDDILTIVAEGKDLPTGQAGRKYSKEVLLSSRAQSGPPTMSYRNGILEVRVRKAQTG
;
A
#
# COMPACT_ATOMS: atom_id res chain seq x y z
N GLU A 1 -7.69 -30.48 -14.79
CA GLU A 1 -6.65 -30.48 -14.04
C GLU A 1 -6.46 -29.25 -13.33
N THR A 2 -5.94 -29.24 -12.25
CA THR A 2 -5.75 -28.08 -11.52
C THR A 2 -4.33 -27.76 -11.44
N PHE A 3 -4.06 -26.48 -11.30
CA PHE A 3 -2.74 -26.04 -11.27
C PHE A 3 -2.50 -25.30 -10.02
N GLY A 4 -2.68 -25.88 -8.90
CA GLY A 4 -2.38 -25.26 -7.66
C GLY A 4 -3.25 -24.07 -7.39
N ASN A 5 -2.67 -22.90 -7.44
CA ASN A 5 -3.41 -21.70 -7.08
C ASN A 5 -4.25 -21.13 -8.20
N ILE A 6 -4.26 -21.77 -9.35
CA ILE A 6 -5.08 -21.28 -10.45
C ILE A 6 -6.42 -21.97 -10.39
N ARG A 7 -7.47 -21.19 -10.24
CA ARG A 7 -8.79 -21.74 -10.25
C ARG A 7 -9.25 -21.94 -11.67
N LYS A 8 -9.77 -23.11 -11.90
CA LYS A 8 -10.30 -23.39 -13.21
C LYS A 8 -11.71 -22.89 -13.27
N THR A 9 -11.95 -21.91 -14.09
CA THR A 9 -13.29 -21.43 -14.33
C THR A 9 -13.57 -21.65 -15.78
N ARG A 10 -14.79 -21.43 -16.14
CA ARG A 10 -15.15 -21.55 -17.50
C ARG A 10 -14.49 -20.55 -18.33
N GLU A 11 -14.19 -19.43 -17.76
CA GLU A 11 -13.49 -18.39 -18.46
C GLU A 11 -12.01 -18.57 -18.41
N GLY A 12 -11.52 -19.62 -17.75
CA GLY A 12 -10.11 -19.80 -17.59
C GLY A 12 -9.64 -19.39 -16.21
N PRO A 13 -8.34 -19.29 -16.00
CA PRO A 13 -7.83 -18.96 -14.69
C PRO A 13 -8.14 -17.51 -14.33
N VAL A 14 -8.39 -17.31 -13.05
CA VAL A 14 -8.59 -15.99 -12.51
C VAL A 14 -7.26 -15.50 -11.97
N VAL A 15 -6.80 -14.38 -12.49
CA VAL A 15 -5.53 -13.83 -12.07
C VAL A 15 -5.79 -12.52 -11.36
N GLU A 16 -5.30 -12.43 -10.14
CA GLU A 16 -5.39 -11.18 -9.39
C GLU A 16 -4.18 -10.35 -9.71
N GLU A 17 -4.42 -9.15 -10.15
CA GLU A 17 -3.36 -8.24 -10.51
C GLU A 17 -3.09 -7.31 -9.35
N VAL A 18 -1.89 -7.38 -8.81
CA VAL A 18 -1.46 -6.50 -7.74
C VAL A 18 -0.48 -5.51 -8.36
N ARG A 19 -0.77 -4.24 -8.19
CA ARG A 19 0.03 -3.18 -8.80
C ARG A 19 0.93 -2.55 -7.77
N GLU A 20 2.06 -2.04 -8.23
CA GLU A 20 2.90 -1.19 -7.42
C GLU A 20 2.48 0.25 -7.66
N PRO A 21 2.18 1.00 -6.62
CA PRO A 21 1.81 2.40 -6.80
C PRO A 21 3.02 3.24 -7.16
N LEU A 22 2.79 4.32 -7.89
CA LEU A 22 3.80 5.35 -8.03
C LEU A 22 3.99 6.00 -6.67
N LEU A 23 5.25 6.22 -6.30
CA LEU A 23 5.53 6.55 -4.93
C LEU A 23 6.78 7.42 -4.85
N ASP A 24 6.72 8.42 -4.00
CA ASP A 24 7.88 9.26 -3.67
C ASP A 24 8.10 9.22 -2.19
N VAL A 25 9.37 9.24 -1.80
CA VAL A 25 9.75 9.31 -0.39
C VAL A 25 10.57 10.58 -0.21
N LEU A 26 10.11 11.42 0.70
CA LEU A 26 10.78 12.69 0.98
C LEU A 26 11.33 12.64 2.40
N ASP A 27 12.62 12.92 2.51
CA ASP A 27 13.28 13.00 3.81
C ASP A 27 13.20 14.44 4.28
N GLU A 28 12.43 14.67 5.35
CA GLU A 28 12.19 16.00 5.85
C GLU A 28 12.94 16.30 7.14
N GLY A 29 14.02 15.57 7.37
CA GLY A 29 14.85 15.80 8.55
C GLY A 29 14.48 14.86 9.68
N ASP A 30 13.46 15.20 10.43
CA ASP A 30 13.04 14.37 11.55
C ASP A 30 11.92 13.41 11.21
N SER A 31 11.46 13.44 9.98
CA SER A 31 10.40 12.54 9.54
C SER A 31 10.54 12.27 8.05
N PHE A 32 9.87 11.22 7.61
CA PHE A 32 9.71 10.93 6.19
C PHE A 32 8.29 11.24 5.79
N ARG A 33 8.11 11.72 4.58
CA ARG A 33 6.80 11.86 3.98
C ARG A 33 6.77 11.00 2.73
N ILE A 34 5.85 10.08 2.70
CA ILE A 34 5.70 9.15 1.60
C ILE A 34 4.42 9.51 0.87
N ILE A 35 4.52 9.74 -0.42
CA ILE A 35 3.37 10.10 -1.23
C ILE A 35 3.17 8.99 -2.26
N ALA A 36 2.00 8.38 -2.24
CA ALA A 36 1.71 7.26 -3.13
C ALA A 36 0.40 7.51 -3.87
N GLU A 37 0.37 7.11 -5.12
CA GLU A 37 -0.85 7.22 -5.92
C GLU A 37 -1.59 5.90 -5.88
N LEU A 38 -2.76 5.93 -5.29
CA LEU A 38 -3.58 4.72 -5.12
C LEU A 38 -5.00 5.00 -5.65
N PRO A 39 -5.13 5.30 -6.95
CA PRO A 39 -6.47 5.58 -7.46
C PRO A 39 -7.32 4.34 -7.47
N GLY A 40 -8.61 4.52 -7.27
CA GLY A 40 -9.56 3.42 -7.37
C GLY A 40 -9.81 2.67 -6.09
N VAL A 41 -9.28 3.15 -4.96
CA VAL A 41 -9.55 2.56 -3.66
C VAL A 41 -10.05 3.66 -2.74
N GLU A 42 -10.52 3.27 -1.57
CA GLU A 42 -10.96 4.21 -0.56
C GLU A 42 -10.01 4.16 0.63
N ALA A 43 -10.10 5.18 1.46
CA ALA A 43 -9.23 5.24 2.62
C ALA A 43 -9.35 3.99 3.49
N SER A 44 -10.55 3.47 3.62
CA SER A 44 -10.78 2.28 4.45
C SER A 44 -10.19 1.02 3.83
N ASP A 45 -9.80 1.07 2.56
CA ASP A 45 -9.19 -0.08 1.89
C ASP A 45 -7.68 -0.14 2.11
N ILE A 46 -7.09 0.86 2.74
CA ILE A 46 -5.65 1.00 2.84
C ILE A 46 -5.19 0.52 4.20
N THR A 47 -4.19 -0.35 4.19
CA THR A 47 -3.57 -0.85 5.41
C THR A 47 -2.09 -0.48 5.38
N LEU A 48 -1.61 0.06 6.48
CA LEU A 48 -0.21 0.40 6.64
C LEU A 48 0.38 -0.44 7.75
N ASP A 49 1.59 -0.92 7.52
CA ASP A 49 2.34 -1.62 8.55
C ASP A 49 3.74 -1.03 8.57
N LEU A 50 4.19 -0.67 9.74
CA LEU A 50 5.50 -0.06 9.91
C LEU A 50 6.28 -0.88 10.89
N LYS A 51 7.42 -1.41 10.43
CA LYS A 51 8.25 -2.25 11.27
C LYS A 51 9.69 -1.84 11.05
N ASP A 52 10.29 -1.27 12.08
CA ASP A 52 11.66 -0.78 12.01
C ASP A 52 11.81 0.27 10.92
N ASP A 53 12.43 -0.08 9.81
CA ASP A 53 12.64 0.85 8.72
C ASP A 53 11.85 0.46 7.46
N ILE A 54 10.88 -0.44 7.59
CA ILE A 54 10.11 -0.89 6.45
C ILE A 54 8.66 -0.48 6.63
N LEU A 55 8.17 0.28 5.67
CA LEU A 55 6.76 0.65 5.62
C LEU A 55 6.09 -0.16 4.52
N THR A 56 5.07 -0.92 4.88
CA THR A 56 4.33 -1.71 3.93
C THR A 56 2.98 -1.05 3.69
N ILE A 57 2.67 -0.81 2.44
CA ILE A 57 1.40 -0.19 2.03
C ILE A 57 0.64 -1.22 1.23
N VAL A 58 -0.56 -1.55 1.68
CA VAL A 58 -1.43 -2.47 0.97
C VAL A 58 -2.79 -1.80 0.83
N ALA A 59 -3.35 -1.87 -0.35
CA ALA A 59 -4.68 -1.35 -0.60
C ALA A 59 -5.45 -2.37 -1.41
N GLU A 60 -6.66 -2.67 -0.96
CA GLU A 60 -7.52 -3.63 -1.65
C GLU A 60 -8.89 -3.00 -1.83
N GLY A 61 -9.15 -2.53 -3.05
CA GLY A 61 -10.44 -1.96 -3.37
C GLY A 61 -11.51 -3.03 -3.46
N LYS A 62 -12.73 -2.63 -3.21
CA LYS A 62 -13.86 -3.54 -3.27
C LYS A 62 -14.20 -3.83 -4.71
N ASP A 63 -14.77 -5.00 -4.94
CA ASP A 63 -15.22 -5.35 -6.27
C ASP A 63 -16.27 -4.36 -6.74
N LEU A 64 -16.26 -4.12 -8.05
CA LEU A 64 -17.17 -3.18 -8.66
C LEU A 64 -18.54 -3.82 -8.87
N PRO A 65 -19.61 -3.00 -8.94
CA PRO A 65 -20.93 -3.56 -9.21
C PRO A 65 -21.01 -4.31 -10.53
N THR A 66 -20.11 -4.00 -11.47
CA THR A 66 -20.08 -4.69 -12.74
C THR A 66 -19.51 -6.09 -12.64
N GLY A 67 -18.99 -6.48 -11.46
CA GLY A 67 -18.34 -7.77 -11.28
C GLY A 67 -16.85 -7.74 -11.49
N GLN A 68 -16.29 -6.61 -11.90
CA GLN A 68 -14.86 -6.48 -12.01
C GLN A 68 -14.23 -6.44 -10.64
N ALA A 69 -13.07 -7.06 -10.52
CA ALA A 69 -12.32 -7.03 -9.26
C ALA A 69 -11.86 -5.61 -8.98
N GLY A 70 -11.85 -5.25 -7.72
CA GLY A 70 -11.28 -3.98 -7.29
C GLY A 70 -9.79 -3.94 -7.51
N ARG A 71 -9.23 -2.74 -7.47
CA ARG A 71 -7.79 -2.57 -7.65
C ARG A 71 -7.06 -2.96 -6.40
N LYS A 72 -5.90 -3.56 -6.58
CA LYS A 72 -5.05 -3.96 -5.47
C LYS A 72 -3.67 -3.39 -5.68
N TYR A 73 -3.11 -2.86 -4.62
CA TYR A 73 -1.77 -2.28 -4.61
C TYR A 73 -0.99 -2.86 -3.45
N SER A 74 0.31 -3.01 -3.65
CA SER A 74 1.19 -3.45 -2.58
C SER A 74 2.57 -2.89 -2.82
N LYS A 75 3.17 -2.35 -1.76
CA LYS A 75 4.50 -1.80 -1.86
C LYS A 75 5.17 -1.81 -0.51
N GLU A 76 6.42 -2.28 -0.48
CA GLU A 76 7.27 -2.14 0.69
C GLU A 76 8.25 -1.03 0.45
N VAL A 77 8.33 -0.11 1.38
CA VAL A 77 9.19 1.05 1.29
C VAL A 77 10.27 0.91 2.35
N LEU A 78 11.52 0.82 1.91
CA LEU A 78 12.64 0.76 2.83
C LEU A 78 13.09 2.18 3.10
N LEU A 79 12.97 2.59 4.36
CA LEU A 79 13.35 3.93 4.76
C LEU A 79 14.83 3.97 5.09
N SER A 80 15.44 5.13 4.91
CA SER A 80 16.88 5.26 5.13
C SER A 80 17.25 5.36 6.61
N SER A 81 16.27 5.50 7.48
CA SER A 81 16.49 5.55 8.93
C SER A 81 15.38 4.79 9.61
N ARG A 82 15.67 4.36 10.84
CA ARG A 82 14.68 3.63 11.61
C ARG A 82 13.55 4.57 12.00
N ALA A 83 12.34 4.06 11.94
CA ALA A 83 11.17 4.81 12.29
C ALA A 83 10.94 4.78 13.80
N GLN A 84 10.30 5.83 14.31
CA GLN A 84 9.84 5.87 15.68
C GLN A 84 8.74 4.82 15.86
N SER A 85 8.69 4.19 17.04
CA SER A 85 7.63 3.23 17.27
C SER A 85 6.29 3.94 17.34
N GLY A 86 5.24 3.20 16.96
CA GLY A 86 3.91 3.75 16.91
C GLY A 86 3.42 3.81 15.49
N PRO A 87 2.12 4.02 15.31
CA PRO A 87 1.56 4.03 13.96
C PRO A 87 1.95 5.31 13.22
N PRO A 88 2.15 5.21 11.91
CA PRO A 88 2.33 6.42 11.11
C PRO A 88 1.01 7.15 10.98
N THR A 89 1.10 8.43 10.65
CA THR A 89 -0.11 9.19 10.31
C THR A 89 -0.30 9.14 8.82
N MET A 90 -1.56 9.15 8.40
CA MET A 90 -1.84 9.11 6.98
C MET A 90 -3.03 10.01 6.66
N SER A 91 -3.04 10.51 5.44
CA SER A 91 -4.22 11.13 4.86
C SER A 91 -4.36 10.60 3.44
N TYR A 92 -5.60 10.49 3.00
CA TYR A 92 -5.87 10.00 1.66
C TYR A 92 -6.94 10.87 1.04
N ARG A 93 -6.63 11.41 -0.13
CA ARG A 93 -7.53 12.34 -0.77
C ARG A 93 -7.30 12.31 -2.27
N ASN A 94 -8.38 12.19 -3.02
CA ASN A 94 -8.31 12.26 -4.48
C ASN A 94 -7.31 11.26 -5.07
N GLY A 95 -7.26 10.06 -4.50
CA GLY A 95 -6.37 9.04 -5.00
C GLY A 95 -4.93 9.16 -4.54
N ILE A 96 -4.62 10.14 -3.70
CA ILE A 96 -3.26 10.36 -3.23
C ILE A 96 -3.19 10.04 -1.75
N LEU A 97 -2.32 9.11 -1.42
CA LEU A 97 -2.03 8.76 -0.04
C LEU A 97 -0.77 9.49 0.41
N GLU A 98 -0.87 10.14 1.54
CA GLU A 98 0.29 10.76 2.16
C GLU A 98 0.50 10.13 3.52
N VAL A 99 1.68 9.60 3.76
CA VAL A 99 2.03 8.95 5.02
C VAL A 99 3.19 9.72 5.62
N ARG A 100 3.08 10.03 6.90
CA ARG A 100 4.18 10.67 7.61
C ARG A 100 4.70 9.70 8.66
N VAL A 101 6.00 9.47 8.63
CA VAL A 101 6.67 8.54 9.53
C VAL A 101 7.76 9.33 10.25
N ARG A 102 7.67 9.39 11.58
CA ARG A 102 8.70 10.09 12.34
C ARG A 102 9.89 9.16 12.53
N LYS A 103 11.07 9.74 12.45
CA LYS A 103 12.29 8.96 12.64
C LYS A 103 12.49 8.68 14.10
N ALA A 104 13.10 7.53 14.41
CA ALA A 104 13.46 7.20 15.76
C ALA A 104 14.52 8.18 16.23
N GLN A 105 14.38 8.59 17.49
CA GLN A 105 15.36 9.50 18.04
C GLN A 105 16.48 8.71 18.66
N THR A 106 17.69 9.17 18.43
CA THR A 106 18.85 8.55 19.03
C THR A 106 19.30 9.37 20.20
N GLY A 107 19.64 8.72 21.20
CA GLY A 107 20.21 9.41 22.31
C GLY A 107 19.41 9.67 23.41
#